data_ef040c1f3603be16da26e470a67b6d95
#
_entry.id   ef040c1f3603be16da26e470a67b6d95
#
_cell.length_a   1.000
_cell.length_b   1.000
_cell.length_c   1.000
_cell.angle_alpha   90.00
_cell.angle_beta   90.00
_cell.angle_gamma   90.00
#
_symmetry.space_group_name_H-M   'P 1'
#
loop_
_entity.id
_entity.type
_entity.pdbx_description
1 polymer ?
#
loop_
_entity_poly.entity_id
_entity_poly.type
_entity_poly.pdbx_seq_one_letter_code
_entity_poly.pdbx_strand_id
1 'polypeptide(L)'
;MMKGSDTTSGPVKILLYRLAGTGGEKASGTIGGLSVTALYEGIRGNDITILIQEDPEAEGVFLVSTVLDGTIVDEQSVSAIADLAANVWVAFSGEGDLEDTAGLPLTGGSDPVISTGGYADFLSAIEPYRFDILVYDGTDHITMQAIASFVKRISDNVGMKCQAVMANAQDSNSEWVISVNNGVKLLDGTIVTAQQATWWLGGAEAGAPYNKSLTYAQYP
;
A
#
# COMPACT_ATOMS: atom_id res chain seq x y z
N MET A 1 -9.41 -3.42 -7.94
CA MET A 1 -9.08 -4.75 -8.48
C MET A 1 -9.84 -5.91 -7.81
N MET A 2 -10.07 -5.92 -6.50
CA MET A 2 -10.77 -7.03 -5.82
C MET A 2 -12.31 -6.95 -5.80
N LYS A 3 -12.91 -5.92 -6.39
CA LYS A 3 -14.38 -5.72 -6.34
C LYS A 3 -15.20 -6.66 -7.23
N GLY A 4 -14.53 -7.48 -8.04
CA GLY A 4 -15.19 -8.23 -9.10
C GLY A 4 -15.41 -7.40 -10.37
N SER A 5 -16.11 -7.97 -11.33
CA SER A 5 -16.51 -7.36 -12.60
C SER A 5 -17.96 -7.70 -12.89
N ASP A 6 -18.51 -7.27 -14.02
CA ASP A 6 -19.87 -7.62 -14.45
C ASP A 6 -20.09 -9.14 -14.56
N THR A 7 -18.99 -9.91 -14.72
CA THR A 7 -19.04 -11.36 -14.88
C THR A 7 -18.52 -12.14 -13.67
N THR A 8 -17.83 -11.48 -12.71
CA THR A 8 -17.22 -12.12 -11.52
C THR A 8 -17.60 -11.38 -10.25
N SER A 9 -17.91 -12.11 -9.19
CA SER A 9 -18.11 -11.55 -7.85
C SER A 9 -16.75 -11.34 -7.17
N GLY A 10 -16.63 -10.32 -6.34
CA GLY A 10 -15.48 -10.14 -5.48
C GLY A 10 -15.62 -10.88 -4.15
N PRO A 11 -14.55 -10.91 -3.32
CA PRO A 11 -14.56 -11.56 -2.02
C PRO A 11 -15.52 -10.85 -1.04
N VAL A 12 -16.15 -11.63 -0.16
CA VAL A 12 -17.05 -11.09 0.88
C VAL A 12 -16.25 -10.41 1.99
N LYS A 13 -15.04 -10.93 2.30
CA LYS A 13 -14.16 -10.43 3.35
C LYS A 13 -12.71 -10.41 2.86
N ILE A 14 -12.01 -9.34 3.18
CA ILE A 14 -10.57 -9.19 2.90
C ILE A 14 -9.84 -9.04 4.22
N LEU A 15 -8.81 -9.86 4.43
CA LEU A 15 -7.85 -9.73 5.52
C LEU A 15 -6.59 -9.08 4.95
N LEU A 16 -6.16 -7.98 5.56
CA LEU A 16 -4.94 -7.28 5.20
C LEU A 16 -3.96 -7.36 6.38
N TYR A 17 -2.72 -7.69 6.08
CA TYR A 17 -1.63 -7.66 7.04
C TYR A 17 -0.57 -6.67 6.56
N ARG A 18 -0.24 -5.69 7.40
CA ARG A 18 0.84 -4.75 7.12
C ARG A 18 2.15 -5.36 7.60
N LEU A 19 3.04 -5.65 6.68
CA LEU A 19 4.41 -6.05 7.02
C LEU A 19 5.14 -4.86 7.66
N ALA A 20 5.71 -5.07 8.83
CA ALA A 20 6.58 -4.09 9.48
C ALA A 20 8.02 -4.32 8.99
N GLY A 21 8.64 -3.27 8.51
CA GLY A 21 10.06 -3.25 8.17
C GLY A 21 10.87 -2.47 9.20
N THR A 22 12.18 -2.41 8.99
CA THR A 22 13.11 -1.62 9.80
C THR A 22 14.02 -0.79 8.90
N GLY A 23 14.51 0.35 9.42
CA GLY A 23 15.46 1.21 8.72
C GLY A 23 14.84 2.11 7.65
N GLY A 24 13.53 2.30 7.68
CA GLY A 24 12.87 3.35 6.90
C GLY A 24 13.19 4.74 7.47
N GLU A 25 13.14 5.75 6.61
CA GLU A 25 13.37 7.14 6.98
C GLU A 25 12.15 7.99 6.64
N LYS A 26 11.92 9.00 7.46
CA LYS A 26 10.85 9.98 7.24
C LYS A 26 11.36 11.08 6.33
N ALA A 27 10.55 11.47 5.36
CA ALA A 27 10.84 12.66 4.57
C ALA A 27 10.74 13.93 5.44
N SER A 28 11.63 14.87 5.21
CA SER A 28 11.64 16.14 5.92
C SER A 28 12.05 17.30 5.02
N GLY A 29 11.72 18.51 5.42
CA GLY A 29 12.12 19.75 4.78
C GLY A 29 12.19 20.88 5.78
N THR A 30 13.04 21.89 5.51
CA THR A 30 13.18 23.06 6.36
C THR A 30 13.15 24.33 5.52
N ILE A 31 12.51 25.37 6.04
CA ILE A 31 12.53 26.71 5.47
C ILE A 31 12.50 27.72 6.61
N GLY A 32 13.44 28.67 6.61
CA GLY A 32 13.58 29.60 7.73
C GLY A 32 13.72 28.85 9.05
N GLY A 33 12.87 29.17 10.01
CA GLY A 33 12.79 28.50 11.31
C GLY A 33 11.87 27.29 11.36
N LEU A 34 11.10 27.01 10.29
CA LEU A 34 10.15 25.90 10.21
C LEU A 34 10.84 24.60 9.77
N SER A 35 10.60 23.53 10.52
CA SER A 35 10.93 22.15 10.13
C SER A 35 9.65 21.33 9.99
N VAL A 36 9.51 20.66 8.87
CA VAL A 36 8.38 19.78 8.57
C VAL A 36 8.88 18.37 8.40
N THR A 37 8.22 17.41 9.06
CA THR A 37 8.61 15.98 9.00
C THR A 37 7.36 15.14 8.72
N ALA A 38 7.47 14.23 7.75
CA ALA A 38 6.41 13.27 7.47
C ALA A 38 6.12 12.39 8.71
N LEU A 39 4.86 12.09 8.99
CA LEU A 39 4.50 11.25 10.14
C LEU A 39 4.99 9.80 9.99
N TYR A 40 5.07 9.31 8.76
CA TYR A 40 5.40 7.93 8.45
C TYR A 40 6.68 7.83 7.64
N GLU A 41 7.45 6.77 7.88
CA GLU A 41 8.58 6.37 7.05
C GLU A 41 8.08 5.94 5.66
N GLY A 42 8.90 6.14 4.64
CA GLY A 42 8.60 5.69 3.29
C GLY A 42 8.82 6.74 2.22
N ILE A 43 9.01 6.28 0.99
CA ILE A 43 9.20 7.14 -0.19
C ILE A 43 8.00 8.05 -0.44
N ARG A 44 6.81 7.66 0.03
CA ARG A 44 5.57 8.44 -0.12
C ARG A 44 5.66 9.82 0.53
N GLY A 45 6.49 9.95 1.56
CA GLY A 45 6.75 11.24 2.20
C GLY A 45 7.42 12.25 1.26
N ASN A 46 8.15 11.80 0.23
CA ASN A 46 8.81 12.66 -0.75
C ASN A 46 7.84 13.29 -1.76
N ASP A 47 6.61 12.80 -1.83
CA ASP A 47 5.55 13.36 -2.69
C ASP A 47 4.81 14.52 -2.01
N ILE A 48 5.16 14.81 -0.74
CA ILE A 48 4.57 15.91 0.04
C ILE A 48 5.31 17.19 -0.25
N THR A 49 4.56 18.26 -0.50
CA THR A 49 5.07 19.63 -0.65
C THR A 49 4.29 20.56 0.27
N ILE A 50 4.98 21.46 0.94
CA ILE A 50 4.36 22.50 1.79
C ILE A 50 4.39 23.82 1.03
N LEU A 51 3.22 24.45 0.90
CA LEU A 51 3.08 25.81 0.40
C LEU A 51 2.84 26.73 1.59
N ILE A 52 3.48 27.90 1.60
CA ILE A 52 3.25 28.93 2.60
C ILE A 52 3.03 30.24 1.84
N GLN A 53 1.89 30.84 2.01
CA GLN A 53 1.52 32.09 1.35
C GLN A 53 0.93 33.06 2.38
N GLU A 54 1.37 34.33 2.35
CA GLU A 54 0.75 35.36 3.16
C GLU A 54 -0.70 35.59 2.69
N ASP A 55 -1.62 35.72 3.64
CA ASP A 55 -3.03 36.00 3.35
C ASP A 55 -3.17 37.44 2.88
N PRO A 56 -3.63 37.71 1.64
CA PRO A 56 -3.76 39.06 1.10
C PRO A 56 -4.82 39.91 1.83
N GLU A 57 -5.71 39.27 2.60
CA GLU A 57 -6.77 39.98 3.35
C GLU A 57 -6.43 40.18 4.81
N ALA A 58 -5.36 39.53 5.33
CA ALA A 58 -4.98 39.58 6.74
C ALA A 58 -3.45 39.65 6.91
N GLU A 59 -2.94 40.88 7.11
CA GLU A 59 -1.50 41.16 7.32
C GLU A 59 -0.94 40.30 8.48
N GLY A 60 0.18 39.61 8.22
CA GLY A 60 0.85 38.74 9.20
C GLY A 60 0.18 37.40 9.45
N VAL A 61 -0.81 37.02 8.63
CA VAL A 61 -1.42 35.69 8.62
C VAL A 61 -0.95 34.94 7.39
N PHE A 62 -0.58 33.69 7.59
CA PHE A 62 -0.10 32.79 6.52
C PHE A 62 -1.05 31.59 6.33
N LEU A 63 -1.28 31.27 5.09
CA LEU A 63 -1.97 30.05 4.68
C LEU A 63 -0.92 28.97 4.42
N VAL A 64 -0.89 27.96 5.28
CA VAL A 64 0.04 26.82 5.18
C VAL A 64 -0.71 25.61 4.65
N SER A 65 -0.43 25.22 3.40
CA SER A 65 -1.08 24.10 2.74
C SER A 65 -0.16 22.90 2.63
N THR A 66 -0.64 21.72 3.03
CA THR A 66 0.00 20.43 2.78
C THR A 66 -0.55 19.87 1.48
N VAL A 67 0.33 19.65 0.51
CA VAL A 67 0.00 19.15 -0.83
C VAL A 67 0.57 17.78 -1.02
N LEU A 68 -0.25 16.83 -1.49
CA LEU A 68 0.14 15.46 -1.84
C LEU A 68 -0.28 15.17 -3.27
N ASP A 69 0.66 14.79 -4.14
CA ASP A 69 0.40 14.55 -5.58
C ASP A 69 -0.34 15.72 -6.26
N GLY A 70 -0.01 16.96 -5.92
CA GLY A 70 -0.66 18.15 -6.49
C GLY A 70 -2.05 18.46 -5.94
N THR A 71 -2.52 17.71 -4.93
CA THR A 71 -3.80 17.94 -4.27
C THR A 71 -3.58 18.47 -2.86
N ILE A 72 -4.24 19.57 -2.50
CA ILE A 72 -4.23 20.08 -1.12
C ILE A 72 -5.00 19.08 -0.24
N VAL A 73 -4.32 18.53 0.77
CA VAL A 73 -4.88 17.54 1.70
C VAL A 73 -5.10 18.10 3.10
N ASP A 74 -4.49 19.24 3.41
CA ASP A 74 -4.68 20.00 4.65
C ASP A 74 -4.32 21.46 4.42
N GLU A 75 -4.99 22.38 5.12
CA GLU A 75 -4.75 23.81 5.04
C GLU A 75 -4.99 24.47 6.39
N GLN A 76 -4.04 25.28 6.84
CA GLN A 76 -4.08 25.96 8.13
C GLN A 76 -3.77 27.44 7.95
N SER A 77 -4.56 28.31 8.59
CA SER A 77 -4.34 29.75 8.64
C SER A 77 -3.74 30.09 10.01
N VAL A 78 -2.51 30.58 10.03
CA VAL A 78 -1.73 30.77 11.25
C VAL A 78 -0.87 32.04 11.15
N SER A 79 -0.49 32.63 12.30
CA SER A 79 0.38 33.81 12.36
C SER A 79 1.82 33.50 12.75
N ALA A 80 2.08 32.31 13.30
CA ALA A 80 3.43 31.89 13.71
C ALA A 80 3.61 30.39 13.56
N ILE A 81 4.86 29.92 13.49
CA ILE A 81 5.20 28.49 13.43
C ILE A 81 4.62 27.74 14.63
N ALA A 82 4.57 28.35 15.81
CA ALA A 82 4.05 27.75 17.03
C ALA A 82 2.54 27.44 16.99
N ASP A 83 1.79 28.07 16.09
CA ASP A 83 0.35 27.87 15.93
C ASP A 83 0.03 26.69 15.00
N LEU A 84 1.03 26.16 14.29
CA LEU A 84 0.84 25.03 13.38
C LEU A 84 0.57 23.74 14.16
N ALA A 85 -0.52 23.08 13.83
CA ALA A 85 -0.88 21.77 14.35
C ALA A 85 -0.45 20.64 13.41
N ALA A 86 0.03 19.52 13.96
CA ALA A 86 0.29 18.33 13.16
C ALA A 86 -1.02 17.84 12.52
N ASN A 87 -0.96 17.45 11.26
CA ASN A 87 -2.06 16.81 10.54
C ASN A 87 -1.82 15.30 10.36
N VAL A 88 -2.62 14.62 9.55
CA VAL A 88 -2.47 13.16 9.33
C VAL A 88 -1.27 12.78 8.46
N TRP A 89 -0.57 13.74 7.86
CA TRP A 89 0.55 13.54 6.94
C TRP A 89 1.88 14.01 7.50
N VAL A 90 1.89 15.17 8.16
CA VAL A 90 3.11 15.85 8.62
C VAL A 90 2.98 16.38 10.04
N ALA A 91 4.13 16.48 10.69
CA ALA A 91 4.31 17.25 11.92
C ALA A 91 5.17 18.49 11.62
N PHE A 92 4.78 19.61 12.22
CA PHE A 92 5.48 20.87 12.15
C PHE A 92 6.24 21.10 13.45
N SER A 93 7.42 21.71 13.36
CA SER A 93 8.23 22.12 14.52
C SER A 93 9.14 23.28 14.13
N GLY A 94 9.61 23.99 15.12
CA GLY A 94 10.52 25.12 14.93
C GLY A 94 10.06 26.36 15.67
N GLU A 95 10.80 27.46 15.48
CA GLU A 95 10.56 28.74 16.11
C GLU A 95 10.86 29.87 15.10
N GLY A 96 10.21 31.01 15.30
CA GLY A 96 10.38 32.22 14.48
C GLY A 96 9.20 32.48 13.56
N ASP A 97 9.43 33.33 12.59
CA ASP A 97 8.42 33.78 11.64
C ASP A 97 8.30 32.80 10.46
N LEU A 98 7.12 32.74 9.88
CA LEU A 98 6.88 31.98 8.65
C LEU A 98 7.46 32.72 7.46
N GLU A 99 8.04 32.01 6.52
CA GLU A 99 8.57 32.58 5.27
C GLU A 99 7.72 32.05 4.09
N ASP A 100 7.36 32.98 3.21
CA ASP A 100 6.66 32.66 1.96
C ASP A 100 7.44 31.63 1.13
N THR A 101 6.74 30.61 0.66
CA THR A 101 7.32 29.65 -0.30
C THR A 101 6.27 29.11 -1.27
N ALA A 102 6.64 29.09 -2.54
CA ALA A 102 5.86 28.46 -3.61
C ALA A 102 5.96 26.92 -3.61
N GLY A 103 6.74 26.33 -2.70
CA GLY A 103 6.86 24.89 -2.56
C GLY A 103 8.11 24.45 -1.81
N LEU A 104 7.94 23.91 -0.62
CA LEU A 104 8.96 23.19 0.14
C LEU A 104 8.72 21.68 -0.05
N PRO A 105 9.42 20.98 -0.96
CA PRO A 105 9.30 19.54 -1.09
C PRO A 105 9.94 18.86 0.12
N LEU A 106 9.29 17.83 0.65
CA LEU A 106 9.94 16.96 1.63
C LEU A 106 10.83 15.94 0.90
N THR A 107 11.95 15.61 1.50
CA THR A 107 12.95 14.70 0.90
C THR A 107 13.55 13.77 1.96
N GLY A 108 14.28 12.74 1.50
CA GLY A 108 14.97 11.78 2.38
C GLY A 108 14.10 10.65 2.91
N GLY A 109 12.81 10.60 2.52
CA GLY A 109 11.96 9.46 2.87
C GLY A 109 12.40 8.19 2.14
N SER A 110 12.53 7.09 2.87
CA SER A 110 12.86 5.77 2.32
C SER A 110 12.00 4.68 2.94
N ASP A 111 11.65 3.68 2.14
CA ASP A 111 10.84 2.56 2.61
C ASP A 111 11.63 1.66 3.55
N PRO A 112 11.01 1.19 4.63
CA PRO A 112 11.63 0.22 5.51
C PRO A 112 11.86 -1.11 4.78
N VAL A 113 12.98 -1.76 5.07
CA VAL A 113 13.31 -3.08 4.52
C VAL A 113 12.55 -4.15 5.29
N ILE A 114 11.74 -4.91 4.57
CA ILE A 114 10.99 -6.05 5.14
C ILE A 114 11.94 -7.26 5.21
N SER A 115 12.15 -7.76 6.41
CA SER A 115 12.92 -8.98 6.61
C SER A 115 12.10 -10.22 6.24
N THR A 116 12.78 -11.32 5.90
CA THR A 116 12.16 -12.65 5.70
C THR A 116 11.35 -13.10 6.92
N GLY A 117 11.73 -12.68 8.12
CA GLY A 117 10.96 -12.93 9.35
C GLY A 117 9.57 -12.30 9.34
N GLY A 118 9.40 -11.14 8.70
CA GLY A 118 8.09 -10.47 8.61
C GLY A 118 7.02 -11.30 7.88
N TYR A 119 7.43 -12.09 6.89
CA TYR A 119 6.50 -13.02 6.22
C TYR A 119 6.16 -14.25 7.08
N ALA A 120 7.10 -14.74 7.88
CA ALA A 120 6.83 -15.82 8.84
C ALA A 120 5.84 -15.35 9.92
N ASP A 121 6.01 -14.13 10.41
CA ASP A 121 5.08 -13.50 11.36
C ASP A 121 3.69 -13.33 10.74
N PHE A 122 3.62 -12.91 9.46
CA PHE A 122 2.36 -12.84 8.72
C PHE A 122 1.67 -14.20 8.66
N LEU A 123 2.36 -15.26 8.24
CA LEU A 123 1.78 -16.60 8.13
C LEU A 123 1.30 -17.12 9.49
N SER A 124 2.04 -16.85 10.55
CA SER A 124 1.62 -17.18 11.92
C SER A 124 0.39 -16.39 12.37
N ALA A 125 0.31 -15.11 12.02
CA ALA A 125 -0.80 -14.24 12.39
C ALA A 125 -2.11 -14.60 11.68
N ILE A 126 -2.06 -15.09 10.43
CA ILE A 126 -3.26 -15.45 9.67
C ILE A 126 -3.74 -16.89 9.93
N GLU A 127 -2.91 -17.76 10.49
CA GLU A 127 -3.24 -19.18 10.72
C GLU A 127 -4.52 -19.40 11.54
N PRO A 128 -4.84 -18.58 12.57
CA PRO A 128 -6.09 -18.73 13.32
C PRO A 128 -7.35 -18.31 12.55
N TYR A 129 -7.19 -17.64 11.41
CA TYR A 129 -8.32 -17.13 10.63
C TYR A 129 -8.66 -18.07 9.49
N ARG A 130 -9.96 -18.23 9.25
CA ARG A 130 -10.42 -18.95 8.06
C ARG A 130 -10.36 -18.01 6.85
N PHE A 131 -9.72 -18.47 5.78
CA PHE A 131 -9.65 -17.83 4.46
C PHE A 131 -9.63 -18.88 3.37
N ASP A 132 -10.09 -18.54 2.18
CA ASP A 132 -10.12 -19.43 1.03
C ASP A 132 -8.93 -19.19 0.11
N ILE A 133 -8.53 -17.93 -0.06
CA ILE A 133 -7.45 -17.50 -0.96
C ILE A 133 -6.45 -16.61 -0.21
N LEU A 134 -5.16 -16.92 -0.37
CA LEU A 134 -4.03 -16.08 0.02
C LEU A 134 -3.38 -15.50 -1.23
N VAL A 135 -3.24 -14.18 -1.31
CA VAL A 135 -2.61 -13.50 -2.46
C VAL A 135 -1.23 -12.99 -2.05
N TYR A 136 -0.24 -13.24 -2.90
CA TYR A 136 1.10 -12.68 -2.77
C TYR A 136 1.55 -12.11 -4.12
N ASP A 137 1.85 -10.83 -4.15
CA ASP A 137 2.26 -10.07 -5.34
C ASP A 137 3.78 -9.82 -5.43
N GLY A 138 4.54 -10.34 -4.47
CA GLY A 138 6.00 -10.26 -4.48
C GLY A 138 6.65 -11.23 -5.45
N THR A 139 7.99 -11.11 -5.58
CA THR A 139 8.81 -11.92 -6.48
C THR A 139 9.84 -12.78 -5.76
N ASP A 140 9.88 -12.74 -4.43
CA ASP A 140 10.85 -13.51 -3.66
C ASP A 140 10.48 -14.99 -3.61
N HIS A 141 11.31 -15.84 -4.22
CA HIS A 141 11.10 -17.29 -4.31
C HIS A 141 11.07 -17.99 -2.95
N ILE A 142 11.83 -17.50 -1.96
CA ILE A 142 11.84 -18.09 -0.61
C ILE A 142 10.50 -17.89 0.06
N THR A 143 9.96 -16.68 -0.04
CA THR A 143 8.61 -16.36 0.45
C THR A 143 7.53 -17.15 -0.28
N MET A 144 7.63 -17.29 -1.62
CA MET A 144 6.69 -18.12 -2.39
C MET A 144 6.68 -19.58 -1.93
N GLN A 145 7.86 -20.17 -1.69
CA GLN A 145 7.97 -21.55 -1.19
C GLN A 145 7.42 -21.69 0.23
N ALA A 146 7.65 -20.70 1.11
CA ALA A 146 7.10 -20.67 2.44
C ALA A 146 5.54 -20.63 2.41
N ILE A 147 4.98 -19.77 1.56
CA ILE A 147 3.52 -19.67 1.35
C ILE A 147 2.96 -20.97 0.79
N ALA A 148 3.59 -21.57 -0.24
CA ALA A 148 3.15 -22.83 -0.82
C ALA A 148 3.13 -23.96 0.23
N SER A 149 4.18 -24.04 1.06
CA SER A 149 4.27 -25.00 2.16
C SER A 149 3.20 -24.76 3.22
N PHE A 150 2.94 -23.49 3.54
CA PHE A 150 1.91 -23.10 4.50
C PHE A 150 0.51 -23.48 4.03
N VAL A 151 0.09 -23.10 2.83
CA VAL A 151 -1.26 -23.45 2.33
C VAL A 151 -1.45 -24.95 2.17
N LYS A 152 -0.39 -25.67 1.76
CA LYS A 152 -0.40 -27.12 1.71
C LYS A 152 -0.63 -27.73 3.11
N ARG A 153 0.14 -27.29 4.11
CA ARG A 153 0.02 -27.77 5.49
C ARG A 153 -1.37 -27.49 6.07
N ILE A 154 -1.90 -26.29 5.87
CA ILE A 154 -3.24 -25.92 6.35
C ILE A 154 -4.31 -26.75 5.67
N SER A 155 -4.21 -26.97 4.37
CA SER A 155 -5.20 -27.72 3.61
C SER A 155 -5.17 -29.22 3.91
N ASP A 156 -3.99 -29.82 4.08
CA ASP A 156 -3.83 -31.25 4.29
C ASP A 156 -3.95 -31.65 5.76
N ASN A 157 -3.33 -30.90 6.68
CA ASN A 157 -3.20 -31.30 8.08
C ASN A 157 -4.26 -30.66 8.99
N VAL A 158 -4.68 -29.42 8.71
CA VAL A 158 -5.69 -28.72 9.51
C VAL A 158 -7.09 -28.90 8.92
N GLY A 159 -7.18 -29.26 7.65
CA GLY A 159 -8.46 -29.50 6.95
C GLY A 159 -9.15 -28.22 6.47
N MET A 160 -8.50 -27.08 6.57
CA MET A 160 -8.98 -25.81 6.02
C MET A 160 -8.52 -25.70 4.56
N LYS A 161 -9.41 -25.94 3.62
CA LYS A 161 -9.10 -25.87 2.19
C LYS A 161 -8.88 -24.41 1.79
N CYS A 162 -7.66 -24.10 1.36
CA CYS A 162 -7.25 -22.80 0.88
C CYS A 162 -6.21 -22.93 -0.23
N GLN A 163 -6.08 -21.90 -1.06
CA GLN A 163 -5.08 -21.84 -2.13
C GLN A 163 -4.32 -20.52 -2.07
N ALA A 164 -3.10 -20.52 -2.61
CA ALA A 164 -2.32 -19.29 -2.81
C ALA A 164 -2.33 -18.88 -4.27
N VAL A 165 -2.49 -17.60 -4.55
CA VAL A 165 -2.36 -16.99 -5.88
C VAL A 165 -1.08 -16.17 -5.90
N MET A 166 -0.14 -16.56 -6.75
CA MET A 166 1.20 -15.96 -6.83
C MET A 166 1.62 -15.80 -8.29
N ALA A 167 2.45 -14.78 -8.57
CA ALA A 167 2.95 -14.57 -9.93
C ALA A 167 4.19 -15.43 -10.21
N ASN A 168 4.23 -16.08 -11.38
CA ASN A 168 5.37 -16.88 -11.85
C ASN A 168 5.83 -17.97 -10.87
N ALA A 169 4.88 -18.61 -10.22
CA ALA A 169 5.13 -19.65 -9.19
C ALA A 169 5.11 -21.09 -9.75
N GLN A 170 5.52 -21.29 -11.03
CA GLN A 170 5.50 -22.58 -11.71
C GLN A 170 6.28 -23.67 -10.96
N ASP A 171 7.37 -23.28 -10.29
CA ASP A 171 8.25 -24.21 -9.59
C ASP A 171 7.65 -24.76 -8.28
N SER A 172 6.52 -24.21 -7.83
CA SER A 172 5.86 -24.68 -6.61
C SER A 172 5.29 -26.10 -6.75
N ASN A 173 4.94 -26.52 -7.98
CA ASN A 173 4.38 -27.84 -8.33
C ASN A 173 3.36 -28.35 -7.29
N SER A 174 2.41 -27.52 -6.92
CA SER A 174 1.44 -27.76 -5.85
C SER A 174 0.03 -27.46 -6.34
N GLU A 175 -0.91 -28.37 -6.07
CA GLU A 175 -2.35 -28.18 -6.34
C GLU A 175 -2.97 -27.04 -5.53
N TRP A 176 -2.26 -26.61 -4.47
CA TRP A 176 -2.69 -25.51 -3.61
C TRP A 176 -2.17 -24.15 -4.07
N VAL A 177 -1.50 -24.08 -5.24
CA VAL A 177 -0.93 -22.85 -5.77
C VAL A 177 -1.46 -22.57 -7.17
N ILE A 178 -2.03 -21.39 -7.36
CA ILE A 178 -2.43 -20.85 -8.66
C ILE A 178 -1.33 -19.91 -9.12
N SER A 179 -0.65 -20.25 -10.22
CA SER A 179 0.43 -19.43 -10.79
C SER A 179 -0.09 -18.52 -11.89
N VAL A 180 0.07 -17.22 -11.71
CA VAL A 180 -0.25 -16.19 -12.71
C VAL A 180 1.00 -15.89 -13.52
N ASN A 181 1.06 -16.34 -14.78
CA ASN A 181 2.28 -16.27 -15.58
C ASN A 181 2.28 -15.14 -16.62
N ASN A 182 1.17 -14.42 -16.75
CA ASN A 182 1.03 -13.35 -17.74
C ASN A 182 0.30 -12.14 -17.15
N GLY A 183 0.68 -10.98 -17.63
CA GLY A 183 -0.05 -9.74 -17.39
C GLY A 183 -1.20 -9.53 -18.37
N VAL A 184 -1.89 -8.41 -18.23
CA VAL A 184 -3.02 -8.00 -19.06
C VAL A 184 -2.78 -6.59 -19.59
N LYS A 185 -3.13 -6.34 -20.84
CA LYS A 185 -3.21 -4.99 -21.39
C LYS A 185 -4.68 -4.58 -21.46
N LEU A 186 -5.04 -3.53 -20.73
CA LEU A 186 -6.39 -3.00 -20.71
C LEU A 186 -6.73 -2.23 -22.00
N LEU A 187 -8.01 -1.96 -22.21
CA LEU A 187 -8.48 -1.24 -23.40
C LEU A 187 -7.97 0.21 -23.50
N ASP A 188 -7.70 0.84 -22.35
CA ASP A 188 -7.11 2.17 -22.25
C ASP A 188 -5.58 2.20 -22.51
N GLY A 189 -4.98 1.03 -22.76
CA GLY A 189 -3.55 0.85 -22.99
C GLY A 189 -2.73 0.58 -21.72
N THR A 190 -3.32 0.64 -20.54
CA THR A 190 -2.65 0.34 -19.26
C THR A 190 -2.17 -1.10 -19.24
N ILE A 191 -0.92 -1.31 -18.83
CA ILE A 191 -0.34 -2.64 -18.66
C ILE A 191 -0.44 -3.04 -17.19
N VAL A 192 -1.12 -4.15 -16.92
CA VAL A 192 -1.18 -4.81 -15.62
C VAL A 192 -0.19 -5.97 -15.65
N THR A 193 0.79 -5.96 -14.76
CA THR A 193 1.80 -7.03 -14.67
C THR A 193 1.20 -8.33 -14.11
N ALA A 194 1.92 -9.45 -14.23
CA ALA A 194 1.49 -10.71 -13.62
C ALA A 194 1.29 -10.58 -12.10
N GLN A 195 2.18 -9.84 -11.41
CA GLN A 195 2.07 -9.56 -9.97
C GLN A 195 0.79 -8.79 -9.63
N GLN A 196 0.49 -7.73 -10.40
CA GLN A 196 -0.75 -6.97 -10.19
C GLN A 196 -2.00 -7.78 -10.53
N ALA A 197 -1.92 -8.68 -11.52
CA ALA A 197 -3.03 -9.54 -11.90
C ALA A 197 -3.39 -10.60 -10.82
N THR A 198 -2.47 -10.93 -9.91
CA THR A 198 -2.75 -11.81 -8.78
C THR A 198 -3.88 -11.30 -7.90
N TRP A 199 -3.98 -9.98 -7.72
CA TRP A 199 -5.04 -9.35 -6.92
C TRP A 199 -6.43 -9.56 -7.49
N TRP A 200 -6.54 -9.42 -8.82
CA TRP A 200 -7.83 -9.66 -9.47
C TRP A 200 -8.20 -11.14 -9.42
N LEU A 201 -7.26 -12.03 -9.80
CA LEU A 201 -7.53 -13.46 -9.82
C LEU A 201 -7.86 -13.98 -8.42
N GLY A 202 -7.08 -13.58 -7.41
CA GLY A 202 -7.36 -13.97 -6.03
C GLY A 202 -8.71 -13.49 -5.52
N GLY A 203 -9.11 -12.27 -5.90
CA GLY A 203 -10.43 -11.75 -5.58
C GLY A 203 -11.55 -12.48 -6.31
N ALA A 204 -11.36 -12.83 -7.58
CA ALA A 204 -12.33 -13.56 -8.39
C ALA A 204 -12.51 -15.01 -7.90
N GLU A 205 -11.40 -15.70 -7.56
CA GLU A 205 -11.44 -17.06 -6.99
C GLU A 205 -12.16 -17.07 -5.62
N ALA A 206 -11.81 -16.12 -4.72
CA ALA A 206 -12.47 -16.01 -3.42
C ALA A 206 -13.96 -15.66 -3.51
N GLY A 207 -14.38 -14.95 -4.57
CA GLY A 207 -15.78 -14.57 -4.81
C GLY A 207 -16.56 -15.52 -5.70
N ALA A 208 -15.91 -16.51 -6.30
CA ALA A 208 -16.56 -17.46 -7.21
C ALA A 208 -17.50 -18.41 -6.44
N PRO A 209 -18.79 -18.50 -6.81
CA PRO A 209 -19.65 -19.50 -6.25
C PRO A 209 -19.24 -20.90 -6.75
N TYR A 210 -19.51 -21.93 -5.95
CA TYR A 210 -19.11 -23.32 -6.20
C TYR A 210 -19.56 -23.91 -7.55
N ASN A 211 -20.56 -23.33 -8.19
CA ASN A 211 -21.12 -23.78 -9.46
C ASN A 211 -20.66 -22.94 -10.65
N LYS A 212 -19.68 -22.03 -10.49
CA LYS A 212 -19.19 -21.16 -11.54
C LYS A 212 -17.70 -21.31 -11.75
N SER A 213 -17.31 -21.57 -12.99
CA SER A 213 -15.90 -21.54 -13.39
C SER A 213 -15.46 -20.11 -13.74
N LEU A 214 -14.22 -19.77 -13.44
CA LEU A 214 -13.58 -18.54 -13.90
C LEU A 214 -12.99 -18.67 -15.32
N THR A 215 -13.08 -19.84 -15.94
CA THR A 215 -12.64 -20.01 -17.33
C THR A 215 -13.36 -19.03 -18.23
N TYR A 216 -12.61 -18.26 -19.02
CA TYR A 216 -13.09 -17.16 -19.88
C TYR A 216 -13.74 -15.98 -19.14
N ALA A 217 -13.56 -15.84 -17.83
CA ALA A 217 -13.97 -14.65 -17.12
C ALA A 217 -13.17 -13.44 -17.62
N GLN A 218 -13.85 -12.32 -17.82
CA GLN A 218 -13.22 -11.09 -18.29
C GLN A 218 -12.52 -10.38 -17.13
N TYR A 219 -11.31 -9.90 -17.40
CA TYR A 219 -10.63 -8.96 -16.52
C TYR A 219 -11.36 -7.61 -16.58
N PRO A 220 -11.59 -6.90 -15.44
CA PRO A 220 -12.33 -5.65 -15.40
C PRO A 220 -11.63 -4.50 -16.12
#